data_24b6721576483e294c43b200382a5365
#
_entry.id   24b6721576483e294c43b200382a5365
#
_cell.length_a   1.000
_cell.length_b   1.000
_cell.length_c   1.000
_cell.angle_alpha   90.00
_cell.angle_beta   90.00
_cell.angle_gamma   90.00
#
_symmetry.space_group_name_H-M   'P 1'
#
loop_
_entity.id
_entity.type
_entity.pdbx_description
1 polymer ?
#
loop_
_entity_poly.entity_id
_entity_poly.type
_entity_poly.pdbx_seq_one_letter_code
_entity_poly.pdbx_strand_id
1 'polypeptide(L)'
;MKTNRNHFNSRQGLYDPSYEHDACGVGMLVNIHGEKSHDIIESALKVLENMRHRGAEGADNKTGDGAGILLQIPHEFILLQGIPVPEKGKYGTGLIFLPKDEEQQASILSILIEEIEKEGLTLMHLRKVPVHTEILGKDAQATEPDTVSYTHLRA
;
A
#
# COMPACT_ATOMS: atom_id res chain seq x y z
N MET A 1 -18.52 -27.87 3.19
CA MET A 1 -18.88 -27.36 4.52
C MET A 1 -18.84 -25.84 4.42
N LYS A 2 -19.99 -25.17 4.39
CA LYS A 2 -20.03 -23.69 4.28
C LYS A 2 -19.74 -23.13 5.68
N THR A 3 -18.56 -22.59 5.88
CA THR A 3 -18.22 -21.85 7.12
C THR A 3 -19.04 -20.55 7.14
N ASN A 4 -19.97 -20.49 8.06
CA ASN A 4 -20.88 -19.36 8.28
C ASN A 4 -20.08 -18.19 8.89
N ARG A 5 -19.60 -17.27 8.06
CA ARG A 5 -18.83 -16.06 8.49
C ARG A 5 -19.71 -14.96 9.10
N ASN A 6 -21.01 -15.23 9.33
CA ASN A 6 -21.96 -14.21 9.77
C ASN A 6 -22.18 -14.13 11.29
N HIS A 7 -21.39 -14.84 12.13
CA HIS A 7 -21.58 -14.79 13.57
C HIS A 7 -20.96 -13.58 14.29
N PHE A 8 -20.06 -12.84 13.62
CA PHE A 8 -19.38 -11.68 14.25
C PHE A 8 -20.15 -10.35 14.14
N ASN A 9 -21.24 -10.28 13.38
CA ASN A 9 -22.00 -9.03 13.16
C ASN A 9 -23.31 -8.93 13.98
N SER A 10 -23.54 -9.77 14.98
CA SER A 10 -24.75 -9.70 15.80
C SER A 10 -24.43 -9.24 17.22
N ARG A 11 -25.25 -8.35 17.76
CA ARG A 11 -25.24 -7.98 19.18
C ARG A 11 -25.28 -9.23 20.05
N GLN A 12 -24.35 -9.35 20.99
CA GLN A 12 -24.30 -10.48 21.89
C GLN A 12 -23.90 -10.04 23.31
N GLY A 13 -24.84 -10.07 24.24
CA GLY A 13 -24.60 -9.57 25.59
C GLY A 13 -24.29 -8.06 25.60
N LEU A 14 -23.15 -7.69 26.16
CA LEU A 14 -22.67 -6.31 26.18
C LEU A 14 -21.90 -5.90 24.90
N TYR A 15 -21.63 -6.87 24.02
CA TYR A 15 -20.95 -6.61 22.75
C TYR A 15 -21.93 -6.02 21.73
N ASP A 16 -21.59 -4.88 21.18
CA ASP A 16 -22.28 -4.24 20.08
C ASP A 16 -21.28 -3.93 18.96
N PRO A 17 -21.42 -4.54 17.78
CA PRO A 17 -20.47 -4.31 16.67
C PRO A 17 -20.39 -2.87 16.20
N SER A 18 -21.37 -2.02 16.54
CA SER A 18 -21.32 -0.57 16.24
C SER A 18 -20.25 0.19 17.04
N TYR A 19 -19.75 -0.41 18.14
CA TYR A 19 -18.66 0.14 18.96
C TYR A 19 -17.29 -0.42 18.58
N GLU A 20 -17.24 -1.34 17.62
CA GLU A 20 -15.98 -1.90 17.16
C GLU A 20 -15.32 -0.90 16.21
N HIS A 21 -14.15 -0.42 16.59
CA HIS A 21 -13.33 0.50 15.78
C HIS A 21 -11.95 -0.10 15.63
N ASP A 22 -11.44 -0.07 14.39
CA ASP A 22 -10.08 -0.51 14.12
C ASP A 22 -9.07 0.35 14.90
N ALA A 23 -8.09 -0.33 15.53
CA ALA A 23 -7.06 0.33 16.30
C ALA A 23 -5.93 0.83 15.38
N CYS A 24 -6.18 1.91 14.63
CA CYS A 24 -5.18 2.53 13.77
C CYS A 24 -4.37 3.58 14.52
N GLY A 25 -3.07 3.66 14.21
CA GLY A 25 -2.23 4.79 14.56
C GLY A 25 -1.97 5.64 13.30
N VAL A 26 -2.30 6.92 13.35
CA VAL A 26 -2.09 7.85 12.23
C VAL A 26 -1.28 9.05 12.69
N GLY A 27 -0.30 9.46 11.89
CA GLY A 27 0.47 10.68 12.10
C GLY A 27 0.57 11.48 10.80
N MET A 28 0.76 12.77 10.91
CA MET A 28 0.92 13.67 9.77
C MET A 28 2.10 14.60 10.00
N LEU A 29 2.91 14.79 8.96
CA LEU A 29 4.02 15.73 8.93
C LEU A 29 3.88 16.64 7.72
N VAL A 30 4.10 17.91 7.92
CA VAL A 30 4.04 18.91 6.84
C VAL A 30 5.09 20.00 7.06
N ASN A 31 5.75 20.41 5.99
CA ASN A 31 6.56 21.62 5.97
C ASN A 31 5.66 22.81 5.63
N ILE A 32 5.50 23.76 6.54
CA ILE A 32 4.60 24.91 6.39
C ILE A 32 5.04 25.89 5.28
N HIS A 33 6.31 25.82 4.88
CA HIS A 33 6.85 26.64 3.77
C HIS A 33 6.77 25.91 2.42
N GLY A 34 6.28 24.65 2.39
CA GLY A 34 6.19 23.86 1.16
C GLY A 34 7.53 23.36 0.61
N GLU A 35 8.60 23.48 1.41
CA GLU A 35 9.93 23.02 1.01
C GLU A 35 10.02 21.49 1.09
N LYS A 36 10.55 20.87 0.05
CA LYS A 36 10.79 19.44 0.01
C LYS A 36 12.08 19.11 0.75
N SER A 37 12.02 18.11 1.61
CA SER A 37 13.16 17.63 2.37
C SER A 37 13.07 16.12 2.57
N HIS A 38 14.20 15.43 2.54
CA HIS A 38 14.28 14.02 2.90
C HIS A 38 14.00 13.82 4.40
N ASP A 39 14.32 14.80 5.23
CA ASP A 39 14.08 14.78 6.68
C ASP A 39 12.61 14.57 7.03
N ILE A 40 11.68 15.03 6.18
CA ILE A 40 10.24 14.77 6.36
C ILE A 40 9.95 13.28 6.24
N ILE A 41 10.60 12.57 5.29
CA ILE A 41 10.43 11.14 5.10
C ILE A 41 11.01 10.39 6.29
N GLU A 42 12.22 10.72 6.72
CA GLU A 42 12.84 10.13 7.90
C GLU A 42 12.01 10.34 9.16
N SER A 43 11.49 11.55 9.32
CA SER A 43 10.59 11.88 10.44
C SER A 43 9.28 11.10 10.37
N ALA A 44 8.71 10.88 9.18
CA ALA A 44 7.51 10.06 9.00
C ALA A 44 7.77 8.59 9.35
N LEU A 45 8.90 8.04 8.94
CA LEU A 45 9.33 6.69 9.34
C LEU A 45 9.52 6.61 10.86
N LYS A 46 10.10 7.65 11.47
CA LYS A 46 10.25 7.72 12.93
C LYS A 46 8.91 7.76 13.68
N VAL A 47 7.89 8.42 13.11
CA VAL A 47 6.53 8.37 13.64
C VAL A 47 5.99 6.94 13.64
N LEU A 48 6.19 6.16 12.56
CA LEU A 48 5.78 4.75 12.51
C LEU A 48 6.50 3.91 13.57
N GLU A 49 7.80 4.07 13.74
CA GLU A 49 8.56 3.39 14.81
C GLU A 49 8.01 3.72 16.21
N ASN A 50 7.71 4.98 16.46
CA ASN A 50 7.16 5.44 17.75
C ASN A 50 5.74 4.92 18.00
N MET A 51 4.99 4.59 16.94
CA MET A 51 3.66 4.01 17.03
C MET A 51 3.65 2.48 17.15
N ARG A 52 4.80 1.81 17.20
CA ARG A 52 4.91 0.35 17.29
C ARG A 52 4.06 -0.26 18.41
N HIS A 53 3.92 0.44 19.54
CA HIS A 53 3.08 0.04 20.67
C HIS A 53 1.57 0.04 20.37
N ARG A 54 1.15 0.56 19.22
CA ARG A 54 -0.24 0.58 18.73
C ARG A 54 -0.55 -0.57 17.79
N GLY A 55 0.46 -1.32 17.36
CA GLY A 55 0.31 -2.48 16.48
C GLY A 55 0.21 -3.79 17.27
N ALA A 56 -0.42 -4.81 16.68
CA ALA A 56 -0.36 -6.17 17.16
C ALA A 56 0.80 -6.93 16.51
N GLU A 57 1.35 -7.89 17.24
CA GLU A 57 2.35 -8.83 16.72
C GLU A 57 1.76 -10.24 16.72
N GLY A 58 2.02 -10.98 15.65
CA GLY A 58 1.62 -12.38 15.50
C GLY A 58 2.38 -13.32 16.44
N ALA A 59 1.97 -14.57 16.46
CA ALA A 59 2.59 -15.61 17.30
C ALA A 59 4.07 -15.88 16.96
N ASP A 60 4.51 -15.49 15.76
CA ASP A 60 5.91 -15.59 15.29
C ASP A 60 6.78 -14.41 15.75
N ASN A 61 6.23 -13.43 16.47
CA ASN A 61 6.88 -12.20 16.95
C ASN A 61 7.55 -11.38 15.83
N LYS A 62 7.10 -11.55 14.59
CA LYS A 62 7.61 -10.86 13.40
C LYS A 62 6.52 -10.32 12.50
N THR A 63 5.43 -11.10 12.35
CA THR A 63 4.27 -10.68 11.56
C THR A 63 3.47 -9.67 12.37
N GLY A 64 3.15 -8.53 11.80
CA GLY A 64 2.39 -7.45 12.45
C GLY A 64 1.28 -6.92 11.53
N ASP A 65 0.59 -5.89 12.01
CA ASP A 65 -0.53 -5.25 11.27
C ASP A 65 -0.08 -4.48 10.02
N GLY A 66 1.22 -4.35 9.84
CA GLY A 66 1.78 -3.54 8.76
C GLY A 66 1.82 -2.05 9.08
N ALA A 67 2.60 -1.32 8.28
CA ALA A 67 2.74 0.12 8.38
C ALA A 67 3.08 0.71 7.01
N GLY A 68 2.80 1.98 6.81
CA GLY A 68 3.11 2.64 5.56
C GLY A 68 3.11 4.15 5.69
N ILE A 69 3.71 4.81 4.73
CA ILE A 69 3.66 6.27 4.58
C ILE A 69 3.03 6.63 3.24
N LEU A 70 2.24 7.69 3.25
CA LEU A 70 1.74 8.34 2.04
C LEU A 70 2.48 9.66 1.87
N LEU A 71 3.07 9.87 0.72
CA LEU A 71 3.82 11.08 0.40
C LEU A 71 3.47 11.60 -1.00
N GLN A 72 3.85 12.84 -1.26
CA GLN A 72 3.74 13.39 -2.61
C GLN A 72 4.63 12.59 -3.57
N ILE A 73 4.18 12.46 -4.84
CA ILE A 73 4.92 11.73 -5.87
C ILE A 73 6.36 12.27 -5.94
N PRO A 74 7.38 11.44 -5.63
CA PRO A 74 8.78 11.85 -5.63
C PRO A 74 9.33 11.86 -7.05
N HIS A 75 9.01 12.88 -7.84
CA HIS A 75 9.29 12.97 -9.27
C HIS A 75 10.74 12.68 -9.64
N GLU A 76 11.67 13.31 -8.94
CA GLU A 76 13.11 13.14 -9.18
C GLU A 76 13.56 11.69 -8.90
N PHE A 77 13.02 11.06 -7.87
CA PHE A 77 13.29 9.66 -7.56
C PHE A 77 12.77 8.73 -8.68
N ILE A 78 11.58 8.99 -9.20
CA ILE A 78 11.00 8.19 -10.30
C ILE A 78 11.89 8.28 -11.55
N LEU A 79 12.37 9.47 -11.89
CA LEU A 79 13.32 9.66 -12.99
C LEU A 79 14.63 8.92 -12.76
N LEU A 80 15.16 8.95 -11.54
CA LEU A 80 16.39 8.21 -11.17
C LEU A 80 16.21 6.68 -11.28
N GLN A 81 14.97 6.18 -11.13
CA GLN A 81 14.66 4.76 -11.37
C GLN A 81 14.55 4.41 -12.86
N GLY A 82 14.80 5.36 -13.77
CA GLY A 82 14.69 5.15 -15.20
C GLY A 82 13.26 5.04 -15.73
N ILE A 83 12.27 5.46 -14.94
CA ILE A 83 10.88 5.46 -15.36
C ILE A 83 10.59 6.72 -16.16
N PRO A 84 10.24 6.62 -17.45
CA PRO A 84 9.91 7.78 -18.26
C PRO A 84 8.56 8.36 -17.80
N VAL A 85 8.59 9.56 -17.23
CA VAL A 85 7.38 10.27 -16.80
C VAL A 85 7.37 11.68 -17.38
N PRO A 86 6.19 12.24 -17.68
CA PRO A 86 6.06 13.61 -18.15
C PRO A 86 6.37 14.60 -17.03
N GLU A 87 6.11 15.87 -17.29
CA GLU A 87 6.27 16.95 -16.32
C GLU A 87 5.53 16.64 -15.02
N LYS A 88 6.09 17.12 -13.92
CA LYS A 88 5.52 17.01 -12.57
C LYS A 88 4.06 17.48 -12.54
N GLY A 89 3.19 16.66 -11.98
CA GLY A 89 1.76 16.94 -11.88
C GLY A 89 0.93 16.51 -13.08
N LYS A 90 1.56 15.97 -14.14
CA LYS A 90 0.88 15.46 -15.32
C LYS A 90 0.63 13.96 -15.33
N TYR A 91 0.98 13.26 -14.27
CA TYR A 91 0.81 11.82 -14.15
C TYR A 91 0.43 11.41 -12.72
N GLY A 92 -0.13 10.22 -12.61
CA GLY A 92 -0.38 9.55 -11.35
C GLY A 92 0.42 8.25 -11.25
N THR A 93 0.61 7.78 -10.04
CA THR A 93 1.22 6.49 -9.76
C THR A 93 0.51 5.80 -8.62
N GLY A 94 0.52 4.48 -8.62
CA GLY A 94 -0.06 3.68 -7.56
C GLY A 94 0.66 2.35 -7.39
N LEU A 95 0.31 1.64 -6.32
CA LEU A 95 0.78 0.29 -6.04
C LEU A 95 -0.38 -0.68 -6.19
N ILE A 96 -0.08 -1.86 -6.73
CA ILE A 96 -1.01 -2.97 -6.87
C ILE A 96 -0.38 -4.19 -6.23
N PHE A 97 -1.17 -4.90 -5.46
CA PHE A 97 -0.79 -6.16 -4.83
C PHE A 97 -1.43 -7.30 -5.62
N LEU A 98 -0.61 -8.09 -6.28
CA LEU A 98 -1.02 -9.16 -7.17
C LEU A 98 -0.81 -10.53 -6.50
N PRO A 99 -1.63 -11.54 -6.85
CA PRO A 99 -1.36 -12.91 -6.44
C PRO A 99 -0.04 -13.40 -7.05
N LYS A 100 0.52 -14.49 -6.51
CA LYS A 100 1.77 -15.08 -7.04
C LYS A 100 1.55 -15.86 -8.36
N ASP A 101 0.33 -16.19 -8.69
CA ASP A 101 -0.03 -16.94 -9.89
C ASP A 101 0.01 -16.04 -11.13
N GLU A 102 0.83 -16.40 -12.11
CA GLU A 102 1.09 -15.58 -13.31
C GLU A 102 -0.16 -15.43 -14.22
N GLU A 103 -1.02 -16.42 -14.31
CA GLU A 103 -2.24 -16.34 -15.14
C GLU A 103 -3.24 -15.35 -14.51
N GLN A 104 -3.39 -15.43 -13.19
CA GLN A 104 -4.22 -14.47 -12.46
C GLN A 104 -3.64 -13.07 -12.54
N GLN A 105 -2.32 -12.89 -12.42
CA GLN A 105 -1.67 -11.59 -12.58
C GLN A 105 -1.98 -10.99 -13.97
N ALA A 106 -1.80 -11.76 -15.03
CA ALA A 106 -2.06 -11.31 -16.39
C ALA A 106 -3.53 -10.87 -16.57
N SER A 107 -4.47 -11.64 -16.03
CA SER A 107 -5.90 -11.31 -16.07
C SER A 107 -6.22 -10.01 -15.33
N ILE A 108 -5.69 -9.85 -14.11
CA ILE A 108 -5.90 -8.63 -13.30
C ILE A 108 -5.28 -7.41 -13.98
N LEU A 109 -4.07 -7.55 -14.52
CA LEU A 109 -3.41 -6.44 -15.23
C LEU A 109 -4.15 -6.05 -16.51
N SER A 110 -4.74 -7.01 -17.22
CA SER A 110 -5.59 -6.73 -18.39
C SER A 110 -6.81 -5.87 -17.99
N ILE A 111 -7.50 -6.24 -16.92
CA ILE A 111 -8.64 -5.48 -16.40
C ILE A 111 -8.20 -4.07 -15.99
N LEU A 112 -7.07 -3.95 -15.30
CA LEU A 112 -6.55 -2.64 -14.91
C LEU A 112 -6.28 -1.74 -16.10
N ILE A 113 -5.66 -2.29 -17.16
CA ILE A 113 -5.36 -1.53 -18.39
C ILE A 113 -6.66 -1.06 -19.05
N GLU A 114 -7.63 -1.95 -19.18
CA GLU A 114 -8.95 -1.62 -19.72
C GLU A 114 -9.63 -0.48 -18.95
N GLU A 115 -9.62 -0.54 -17.61
CA GLU A 115 -10.25 0.50 -16.79
C GLU A 115 -9.49 1.83 -16.87
N ILE A 116 -8.15 1.81 -16.94
CA ILE A 116 -7.33 3.01 -17.15
C ILE A 116 -7.70 3.68 -18.49
N GLU A 117 -7.84 2.88 -19.56
CA GLU A 117 -8.20 3.39 -20.89
C GLU A 117 -9.64 3.92 -20.95
N LYS A 118 -10.60 3.26 -20.30
CA LYS A 118 -11.99 3.74 -20.19
C LYS A 118 -12.11 5.09 -19.50
N GLU A 119 -11.25 5.36 -18.53
CA GLU A 119 -11.17 6.65 -17.85
C GLU A 119 -10.41 7.72 -18.65
N GLY A 120 -10.05 7.44 -19.90
CA GLY A 120 -9.29 8.38 -20.76
C GLY A 120 -7.85 8.59 -20.30
N LEU A 121 -7.30 7.64 -19.56
CA LEU A 121 -5.92 7.68 -19.09
C LEU A 121 -5.05 6.75 -19.96
N THR A 122 -3.75 6.94 -19.92
CA THR A 122 -2.81 6.06 -20.63
C THR A 122 -1.83 5.44 -19.66
N LEU A 123 -1.78 4.10 -19.62
CA LEU A 123 -0.75 3.39 -18.85
C LEU A 123 0.62 3.65 -19.50
N MET A 124 1.55 4.16 -18.70
CA MET A 124 2.91 4.48 -19.16
C MET A 124 3.91 3.41 -18.76
N HIS A 125 3.82 2.91 -17.56
CA HIS A 125 4.83 2.00 -17.02
C HIS A 125 4.26 1.09 -15.93
N LEU A 126 4.72 -0.16 -15.95
CA LEU A 126 4.54 -1.16 -14.89
C LEU A 126 5.91 -1.59 -14.41
N ARG A 127 6.11 -1.63 -13.11
CA ARG A 127 7.38 -2.00 -12.50
C ARG A 127 7.16 -2.90 -11.29
N LYS A 128 7.86 -4.02 -11.25
CA LYS A 128 7.92 -4.84 -10.03
C LYS A 128 8.66 -4.05 -8.94
N VAL A 129 8.05 -3.90 -7.79
CA VAL A 129 8.65 -3.18 -6.65
C VAL A 129 9.62 -4.12 -5.94
N PRO A 130 10.88 -3.69 -5.69
CA PRO A 130 11.81 -4.47 -4.87
C PRO A 130 11.26 -4.60 -3.45
N VAL A 131 11.26 -5.83 -2.93
CA VAL A 131 10.81 -6.16 -1.58
C VAL A 131 11.86 -7.01 -0.88
N HIS A 132 11.87 -7.00 0.45
CA HIS A 132 12.76 -7.76 1.30
C HIS A 132 12.00 -8.89 2.01
N THR A 133 11.66 -9.93 1.26
CA THR A 133 10.89 -11.10 1.75
C THR A 133 11.57 -11.78 2.94
N GLU A 134 12.90 -11.75 2.99
CA GLU A 134 13.70 -12.43 4.01
C GLU A 134 13.52 -11.88 5.44
N ILE A 135 13.03 -10.64 5.58
CA ILE A 135 12.80 -10.03 6.89
C ILE A 135 11.40 -10.35 7.46
N LEU A 136 10.51 -10.86 6.62
CA LEU A 136 9.12 -11.15 7.00
C LEU A 136 9.03 -12.35 7.96
N GLY A 137 7.99 -12.37 8.79
CA GLY A 137 7.57 -13.55 9.52
C GLY A 137 6.99 -14.62 8.58
N LYS A 138 6.96 -15.87 9.03
CA LYS A 138 6.52 -17.00 8.21
C LYS A 138 5.08 -16.85 7.70
N ASP A 139 4.20 -16.31 8.53
CA ASP A 139 2.80 -16.12 8.20
C ASP A 139 2.63 -15.03 7.13
N ALA A 140 3.40 -13.95 7.24
CA ALA A 140 3.44 -12.89 6.24
C ALA A 140 4.04 -13.38 4.91
N GLN A 141 5.11 -14.19 4.94
CA GLN A 141 5.70 -14.78 3.73
C GLN A 141 4.72 -15.68 2.98
N ALA A 142 3.87 -16.43 3.71
CA ALA A 142 2.89 -17.33 3.11
C ALA A 142 1.79 -16.58 2.33
N THR A 143 1.55 -15.33 2.67
CA THR A 143 0.50 -14.49 2.08
C THR A 143 1.04 -13.27 1.34
N GLU A 144 2.36 -13.15 1.21
CA GLU A 144 3.02 -12.02 0.55
C GLU A 144 2.58 -11.91 -0.91
N PRO A 145 2.02 -10.77 -1.33
CA PRO A 145 1.66 -10.53 -2.72
C PRO A 145 2.89 -10.12 -3.56
N ASP A 146 2.79 -10.22 -4.86
CA ASP A 146 3.69 -9.52 -5.76
C ASP A 146 3.27 -8.05 -5.86
N THR A 147 4.18 -7.14 -5.51
CA THR A 147 3.92 -5.71 -5.53
C THR A 147 4.40 -5.09 -6.84
N VAL A 148 3.49 -4.43 -7.54
CA VAL A 148 3.76 -3.74 -8.80
C VAL A 148 3.39 -2.27 -8.66
N SER A 149 4.26 -1.38 -9.08
CA SER A 149 3.91 0.03 -9.26
C SER A 149 3.49 0.29 -10.70
N TYR A 150 2.43 1.06 -10.87
CA TYR A 150 2.00 1.55 -12.17
C TYR A 150 2.07 3.07 -12.24
N THR A 151 2.26 3.58 -13.44
CA THR A 151 2.25 5.01 -13.72
C THR A 151 1.35 5.26 -14.91
N HIS A 152 0.47 6.25 -14.81
CA HIS A 152 -0.43 6.65 -15.88
C HIS A 152 -0.38 8.15 -16.14
N LEU A 153 -0.55 8.52 -17.40
CA LEU A 153 -0.71 9.89 -17.86
C LEU A 153 -2.20 10.24 -17.81
N ARG A 154 -2.50 11.44 -17.35
CA ARG A 154 -3.80 12.05 -17.57
C ARG A 154 -3.82 12.71 -18.94
N ALA A 155 -4.69 12.23 -19.81
CA ALA A 155 -4.91 12.82 -21.13
C ALA A 155 -5.41 14.25 -21.05
#